data_f499a2ab09bd7c4a7c8c45fa16faa45d
#
_entry.id   f499a2ab09bd7c4a7c8c45fa16faa45d
#
_cell.length_a   1.000
_cell.length_b   1.000
_cell.length_c   1.000
_cell.angle_alpha   90.00
_cell.angle_beta   90.00
_cell.angle_gamma   90.00
#
_symmetry.space_group_name_H-M   'P 1'
#
loop_
_entity.id
_entity.type
_entity.pdbx_description
1 polymer ?
#
loop_
_entity_poly.entity_id
_entity_poly.type
_entity_poly.pdbx_seq_one_letter_code
_entity_poly.pdbx_strand_id
1 'polypeptide(L)'
;MILLSNGGDNTHRAAQPSDTIVVGTVDGVSVLARAQDRWTLSHRGLAGCSVSAVTASADGTLFAATHGVGVARSRDRGVTWQWINKGIDRHDLWSARAGRLQGKDVVLVGSLPAHLYISEDAGDTWRELPALRDVASVESWVFPPPPRVGHIKDIVIDGDRLMVGVEIGALLISTDFGKSFTDLKVDPLPGENDIHRILVNPARPNRILVANGIVGVMTSDDNGKTWRKNPMPPEANYPDPMVIHPDQPDLVFLTAGVGWPPHWYKLGRARGKMFRSRDAGETWERLLGGLPNGQRATFGALTIEVHGNGYGLYAADTDGQIFESLDGGDNWCIIADVAPVSKGEFYRGLVKDRVPLATVDDVAFTAVAQARLAAVKT
;
A
#
# COMPACT_ATOMS: atom_id res chain seq x y z
N MET A 1 3.64 5.32 -16.45
CA MET A 1 3.33 6.12 -15.25
C MET A 1 3.52 5.24 -14.02
N ILE A 2 4.23 5.76 -13.03
CA ILE A 2 4.57 5.07 -11.79
C ILE A 2 3.63 5.56 -10.70
N LEU A 3 3.09 4.66 -9.89
CA LEU A 3 2.26 4.99 -8.74
C LEU A 3 3.01 4.67 -7.45
N LEU A 4 3.01 5.62 -6.52
CA LEU A 4 3.60 5.49 -5.19
C LEU A 4 2.56 5.81 -4.13
N SER A 5 2.11 4.81 -3.40
CA SER A 5 1.23 4.96 -2.25
C SER A 5 1.29 3.73 -1.35
N ASN A 6 0.83 3.84 -0.12
CA ASN A 6 0.92 2.74 0.83
C ASN A 6 0.00 1.56 0.48
N GLY A 7 -1.27 1.81 0.18
CA GLY A 7 -2.29 0.77 -0.07
C GLY A 7 -2.67 0.56 -1.54
N GLY A 8 -1.88 1.09 -2.50
CA GLY A 8 -2.19 1.04 -3.93
C GLY A 8 -1.33 0.07 -4.74
N ASP A 9 -1.38 0.25 -6.06
CA ASP A 9 -0.56 -0.51 -7.00
C ASP A 9 0.93 -0.23 -6.81
N ASN A 10 1.75 -1.25 -6.99
CA ASN A 10 3.19 -1.15 -6.82
C ASN A 10 4.00 -1.94 -7.87
N THR A 11 3.34 -2.40 -8.93
CA THR A 11 4.01 -3.08 -10.04
C THR A 11 3.47 -2.52 -11.34
N HIS A 12 4.35 -1.93 -12.14
CA HIS A 12 3.98 -1.25 -13.38
C HIS A 12 4.79 -1.81 -14.56
N ARG A 13 4.18 -1.75 -15.75
CA ARG A 13 4.80 -2.10 -17.01
C ARG A 13 4.66 -0.95 -17.98
N ALA A 14 5.75 -0.63 -18.67
CA ALA A 14 5.79 0.40 -19.71
C ALA A 14 6.67 -0.06 -20.87
N ALA A 15 6.46 0.48 -22.07
CA ALA A 15 7.33 0.21 -23.21
C ALA A 15 8.69 0.93 -23.04
N GLN A 16 8.69 2.10 -22.41
CA GLN A 16 9.86 2.93 -22.10
C GLN A 16 9.74 3.41 -20.64
N PRO A 17 10.84 3.82 -20.00
CA PRO A 17 10.78 4.42 -18.66
C PRO A 17 9.73 5.52 -18.59
N SER A 18 8.88 5.48 -17.59
CA SER A 18 7.85 6.49 -17.41
C SER A 18 8.44 7.86 -17.06
N ASP A 19 7.77 8.88 -17.56
CA ASP A 19 8.07 10.29 -17.32
C ASP A 19 7.23 10.92 -16.20
N THR A 20 6.39 10.12 -15.53
CA THR A 20 5.44 10.60 -14.54
C THR A 20 5.38 9.66 -13.34
N ILE A 21 5.48 10.26 -12.15
CA ILE A 21 5.22 9.57 -10.86
C ILE A 21 4.03 10.26 -10.20
N VAL A 22 3.06 9.46 -9.75
CA VAL A 22 1.90 9.90 -8.98
C VAL A 22 2.04 9.39 -7.56
N VAL A 23 2.11 10.30 -6.60
CA VAL A 23 2.37 9.98 -5.19
C VAL A 23 1.14 10.30 -4.35
N GLY A 24 0.59 9.30 -3.66
CA GLY A 24 -0.44 9.49 -2.63
C GLY A 24 0.21 9.95 -1.32
N THR A 25 -0.19 11.10 -0.81
CA THR A 25 0.43 11.74 0.35
C THR A 25 -0.58 12.13 1.43
N VAL A 26 -0.10 12.55 2.59
CA VAL A 26 -0.96 13.12 3.67
C VAL A 26 -1.62 14.44 3.27
N ASP A 27 -1.19 15.06 2.18
CA ASP A 27 -1.74 16.31 1.63
C ASP A 27 -2.03 16.15 0.12
N GLY A 28 -2.93 15.24 -0.19
CA GLY A 28 -3.39 15.00 -1.55
C GLY A 28 -2.46 14.13 -2.39
N VAL A 29 -2.54 14.34 -3.70
CA VAL A 29 -1.73 13.67 -4.70
C VAL A 29 -0.68 14.63 -5.24
N SER A 30 0.59 14.23 -5.22
CA SER A 30 1.68 14.94 -5.89
C SER A 30 1.99 14.24 -7.22
N VAL A 31 2.00 14.98 -8.32
CA VAL A 31 2.38 14.50 -9.65
C VAL A 31 3.76 15.05 -9.98
N LEU A 32 4.73 14.16 -10.16
CA LEU A 32 6.08 14.51 -10.60
C LEU A 32 6.20 14.23 -12.10
N ALA A 33 6.84 15.14 -12.83
CA ALA A 33 7.19 14.96 -14.22
C ALA A 33 8.71 14.95 -14.39
N ARG A 34 9.21 14.07 -15.26
CA ARG A 34 10.63 13.98 -15.63
C ARG A 34 10.92 14.83 -16.86
N ALA A 35 11.85 15.74 -16.72
CA ALA A 35 12.37 16.55 -17.83
C ALA A 35 13.89 16.62 -17.75
N GLN A 36 14.59 16.23 -18.81
CA GLN A 36 16.07 16.28 -18.87
C GLN A 36 16.73 15.65 -17.64
N ASP A 37 16.42 14.42 -17.33
CA ASP A 37 16.93 13.64 -16.18
C ASP A 37 16.65 14.21 -14.78
N ARG A 38 15.72 15.14 -14.67
CA ARG A 38 15.26 15.69 -13.39
C ARG A 38 13.78 15.48 -13.18
N TRP A 39 13.43 15.07 -11.99
CA TRP A 39 12.05 15.03 -11.54
C TRP A 39 11.65 16.36 -10.92
N THR A 40 10.51 16.90 -11.31
CA THR A 40 9.96 18.14 -10.76
C THR A 40 8.49 17.96 -10.42
N LEU A 41 8.03 18.63 -9.38
CA LEU A 41 6.61 18.66 -9.05
C LEU A 41 5.88 19.45 -10.14
N SER A 42 5.02 18.77 -10.90
CA SER A 42 4.23 19.38 -11.99
C SER A 42 2.85 19.80 -11.53
N HIS A 43 2.23 19.01 -10.63
CA HIS A 43 0.87 19.27 -10.18
C HIS A 43 0.59 18.72 -8.79
N ARG A 44 -0.39 19.29 -8.10
CA ARG A 44 -0.98 18.78 -6.86
C ARG A 44 -2.49 18.67 -7.00
N GLY A 45 -3.05 17.51 -6.67
CA GLY A 45 -4.49 17.27 -6.64
C GLY A 45 -4.96 16.86 -5.25
N LEU A 46 -6.26 16.97 -4.97
CA LEU A 46 -6.88 16.55 -3.72
C LEU A 46 -6.24 17.19 -2.46
N ALA A 47 -5.86 18.47 -2.55
CA ALA A 47 -5.23 19.18 -1.43
C ALA A 47 -6.08 19.08 -0.15
N GLY A 48 -5.43 18.91 1.01
CA GLY A 48 -6.08 18.73 2.30
C GLY A 48 -6.62 17.31 2.57
N CYS A 49 -6.55 16.38 1.58
CA CYS A 49 -6.97 15.00 1.76
C CYS A 49 -5.76 14.10 2.05
N SER A 50 -5.84 13.21 3.03
CA SER A 50 -4.83 12.18 3.22
C SER A 50 -5.12 11.01 2.28
N VAL A 51 -4.29 10.85 1.23
CA VAL A 51 -4.43 9.80 0.21
C VAL A 51 -3.68 8.54 0.66
N SER A 52 -4.40 7.48 0.93
CA SER A 52 -3.87 6.19 1.39
C SER A 52 -3.39 5.30 0.24
N ALA A 53 -4.11 5.34 -0.89
CA ALA A 53 -3.84 4.47 -2.02
C ALA A 53 -4.12 5.16 -3.36
N VAL A 54 -3.27 4.88 -4.34
CA VAL A 54 -3.50 5.24 -5.75
C VAL A 54 -3.40 3.98 -6.59
N THR A 55 -4.37 3.78 -7.48
CA THR A 55 -4.39 2.67 -8.43
C THR A 55 -4.81 3.18 -9.81
N ALA A 56 -4.52 2.42 -10.87
CA ALA A 56 -4.89 2.79 -12.23
C ALA A 56 -5.54 1.61 -12.97
N SER A 57 -6.61 1.89 -13.70
CA SER A 57 -7.16 0.96 -14.69
C SER A 57 -6.30 0.91 -15.95
N ALA A 58 -6.54 -0.11 -16.78
CA ALA A 58 -5.76 -0.36 -17.99
C ALA A 58 -5.80 0.80 -19.01
N ASP A 59 -6.84 1.61 -19.00
CA ASP A 59 -6.98 2.82 -19.85
C ASP A 59 -6.24 4.04 -19.28
N GLY A 60 -5.57 3.91 -18.12
CA GLY A 60 -4.85 4.99 -17.46
C GLY A 60 -5.69 5.88 -16.55
N THR A 61 -6.97 5.55 -16.35
CA THR A 61 -7.80 6.24 -15.34
C THR A 61 -7.27 5.97 -13.94
N LEU A 62 -7.00 7.02 -13.18
CA LEU A 62 -6.52 6.94 -11.80
C LEU A 62 -7.67 6.94 -10.80
N PHE A 63 -7.46 6.20 -9.72
CA PHE A 63 -8.35 6.20 -8.54
C PHE A 63 -7.50 6.46 -7.30
N ALA A 64 -7.91 7.41 -6.48
CA ALA A 64 -7.28 7.75 -5.22
C ALA A 64 -8.24 7.48 -4.06
N ALA A 65 -7.89 6.55 -3.19
CA ALA A 65 -8.57 6.30 -1.94
C ALA A 65 -8.03 7.24 -0.85
N THR A 66 -8.92 7.74 0.01
CA THR A 66 -8.55 8.72 1.04
C THR A 66 -9.04 8.30 2.42
N HIS A 67 -8.32 8.76 3.44
CA HIS A 67 -8.78 8.63 4.81
C HIS A 67 -9.91 9.63 5.08
N GLY A 68 -11.14 9.12 5.18
CA GLY A 68 -12.32 9.86 5.65
C GLY A 68 -13.14 10.60 4.59
N VAL A 69 -12.69 10.68 3.32
CA VAL A 69 -13.44 11.40 2.26
C VAL A 69 -13.96 10.46 1.17
N GLY A 70 -13.42 9.25 1.08
CA GLY A 70 -13.81 8.26 0.09
C GLY A 70 -12.84 8.17 -1.09
N VAL A 71 -13.35 7.93 -2.30
CA VAL A 71 -12.57 7.72 -3.50
C VAL A 71 -12.79 8.81 -4.55
N ALA A 72 -11.71 9.27 -5.16
CA ALA A 72 -11.71 10.21 -6.27
C ALA A 72 -11.11 9.56 -7.53
N ARG A 73 -11.57 9.99 -8.69
CA ARG A 73 -11.14 9.54 -10.01
C ARG A 73 -10.52 10.68 -10.82
N SER A 74 -9.43 10.41 -11.53
CA SER A 74 -8.82 11.33 -12.51
C SER A 74 -8.67 10.62 -13.85
N ARG A 75 -9.00 11.33 -14.93
CA ARG A 75 -8.85 10.87 -16.33
C ARG A 75 -7.80 11.64 -17.11
N ASP A 76 -7.08 12.51 -16.44
CA ASP A 76 -6.08 13.41 -17.01
C ASP A 76 -4.74 13.35 -16.28
N ARG A 77 -4.35 12.13 -15.87
CA ARG A 77 -3.07 11.81 -15.21
C ARG A 77 -2.87 12.53 -13.86
N GLY A 78 -3.96 12.76 -13.13
CA GLY A 78 -3.92 13.34 -11.78
C GLY A 78 -4.00 14.85 -11.72
N VAL A 79 -4.33 15.52 -12.83
CA VAL A 79 -4.50 17.00 -12.90
C VAL A 79 -5.83 17.41 -12.27
N THR A 80 -6.93 16.78 -12.68
CA THR A 80 -8.26 17.03 -12.09
C THR A 80 -8.84 15.76 -11.48
N TRP A 81 -9.67 15.93 -10.47
CA TRP A 81 -10.25 14.82 -9.70
C TRP A 81 -11.74 15.01 -9.49
N GLN A 82 -12.49 13.93 -9.58
CA GLN A 82 -13.93 13.85 -9.32
C GLN A 82 -14.19 12.84 -8.20
N TRP A 83 -14.95 13.22 -7.17
CA TRP A 83 -15.43 12.30 -6.15
C TRP A 83 -16.46 11.33 -6.72
N ILE A 84 -16.31 10.04 -6.43
CA ILE A 84 -17.12 8.95 -7.01
C ILE A 84 -17.60 7.97 -5.93
N ASN A 85 -18.23 8.46 -4.88
CA ASN A 85 -18.58 7.71 -3.66
C ASN A 85 -19.96 7.01 -3.72
N LYS A 86 -20.68 7.02 -4.87
CA LYS A 86 -22.03 6.48 -4.94
C LYS A 86 -22.07 4.97 -4.64
N GLY A 87 -22.59 4.60 -3.48
CA GLY A 87 -22.66 3.22 -2.98
C GLY A 87 -21.57 2.87 -1.96
N ILE A 88 -20.67 3.79 -1.64
CA ILE A 88 -19.72 3.66 -0.51
C ILE A 88 -20.33 4.39 0.69
N ASP A 89 -20.47 3.70 1.81
CA ASP A 89 -20.96 4.25 3.08
C ASP A 89 -19.85 4.38 4.15
N ARG A 90 -18.67 3.81 3.91
CA ARG A 90 -17.47 3.92 4.75
C ARG A 90 -16.38 4.66 3.99
N HIS A 91 -16.18 5.94 4.30
CA HIS A 91 -15.30 6.81 3.53
C HIS A 91 -13.83 6.82 4.00
N ASP A 92 -13.51 6.15 5.10
CA ASP A 92 -12.13 5.96 5.52
C ASP A 92 -11.50 4.79 4.79
N LEU A 93 -10.95 5.08 3.61
CA LEU A 93 -10.39 4.07 2.72
C LEU A 93 -8.88 3.94 2.93
N TRP A 94 -8.37 2.70 2.96
CA TRP A 94 -6.98 2.38 3.24
C TRP A 94 -6.26 1.75 2.06
N SER A 95 -6.98 1.03 1.23
CA SER A 95 -6.43 0.35 0.06
C SER A 95 -7.29 0.53 -1.18
N ALA A 96 -6.67 0.44 -2.34
CA ALA A 96 -7.34 0.48 -3.64
C ALA A 96 -6.61 -0.42 -4.63
N ARG A 97 -7.36 -1.13 -5.49
CA ARG A 97 -6.84 -1.98 -6.55
C ARG A 97 -7.72 -1.91 -7.77
N ALA A 98 -7.19 -1.52 -8.90
CA ALA A 98 -7.82 -1.70 -10.20
C ALA A 98 -7.22 -2.91 -10.90
N GLY A 99 -8.01 -3.64 -11.66
CA GLY A 99 -7.52 -4.81 -12.37
C GLY A 99 -8.62 -5.61 -13.02
N ARG A 100 -8.28 -6.82 -13.44
CA ARG A 100 -9.22 -7.73 -14.10
C ARG A 100 -9.45 -8.97 -13.24
N LEU A 101 -10.65 -9.11 -12.71
CA LEU A 101 -11.08 -10.23 -11.88
C LEU A 101 -12.11 -11.07 -12.65
N GLN A 102 -11.80 -12.35 -12.87
CA GLN A 102 -12.67 -13.29 -13.63
C GLN A 102 -13.14 -12.70 -14.97
N GLY A 103 -12.22 -12.08 -15.69
CA GLY A 103 -12.49 -11.49 -17.01
C GLY A 103 -13.20 -10.15 -17.02
N LYS A 104 -13.57 -9.58 -15.88
CA LYS A 104 -14.19 -8.25 -15.76
C LYS A 104 -13.21 -7.21 -15.25
N ASP A 105 -13.23 -6.03 -15.83
CA ASP A 105 -12.49 -4.89 -15.31
C ASP A 105 -13.19 -4.37 -14.05
N VAL A 106 -12.44 -4.25 -12.97
CA VAL A 106 -12.97 -3.85 -11.66
C VAL A 106 -12.06 -2.85 -10.98
N VAL A 107 -12.65 -2.07 -10.09
CA VAL A 107 -11.93 -1.29 -9.08
C VAL A 107 -12.44 -1.73 -7.71
N LEU A 108 -11.51 -2.01 -6.79
CA LEU A 108 -11.81 -2.41 -5.42
C LEU A 108 -11.25 -1.37 -4.48
N VAL A 109 -11.95 -1.09 -3.38
CA VAL A 109 -11.46 -0.26 -2.28
C VAL A 109 -11.79 -0.91 -0.94
N GLY A 110 -10.83 -0.83 -0.02
CA GLY A 110 -10.94 -1.36 1.33
C GLY A 110 -10.95 -0.26 2.38
N SER A 111 -11.82 -0.39 3.39
CA SER A 111 -12.05 0.66 4.39
C SER A 111 -11.64 0.28 5.81
N LEU A 112 -11.70 1.28 6.71
CA LEU A 112 -11.76 1.18 8.16
C LEU A 112 -13.17 1.63 8.62
N PRO A 113 -13.95 0.82 9.36
CA PRO A 113 -13.77 -0.62 9.59
C PRO A 113 -13.67 -1.43 8.30
N ALA A 114 -13.20 -2.69 8.38
CA ALA A 114 -12.96 -3.53 7.22
C ALA A 114 -14.25 -3.85 6.44
N HIS A 115 -14.51 -3.08 5.40
CA HIS A 115 -15.51 -3.29 4.38
C HIS A 115 -14.84 -3.24 3.01
N LEU A 116 -15.23 -4.13 2.11
CA LEU A 116 -14.70 -4.21 0.75
C LEU A 116 -15.78 -3.79 -0.24
N TYR A 117 -15.46 -2.79 -1.06
CA TYR A 117 -16.34 -2.32 -2.13
C TYR A 117 -15.73 -2.62 -3.48
N ILE A 118 -16.59 -2.93 -4.45
CA ILE A 118 -16.23 -3.19 -5.84
C ILE A 118 -17.07 -2.32 -6.77
N SER A 119 -16.42 -1.81 -7.81
CA SER A 119 -17.06 -1.16 -8.95
C SER A 119 -16.71 -1.94 -10.22
N GLU A 120 -17.70 -2.17 -11.08
CA GLU A 120 -17.58 -2.80 -12.42
C GLU A 120 -17.83 -1.78 -13.55
N ASP A 121 -17.93 -0.47 -13.21
CA ASP A 121 -18.26 0.65 -14.12
C ASP A 121 -17.29 1.83 -13.95
N ALA A 122 -16.02 1.54 -13.72
CA ALA A 122 -14.96 2.53 -13.54
C ALA A 122 -15.23 3.55 -12.42
N GLY A 123 -15.90 3.14 -11.36
CA GLY A 123 -16.17 3.92 -10.16
C GLY A 123 -17.47 4.74 -10.21
N ASP A 124 -18.28 4.64 -11.25
CA ASP A 124 -19.56 5.37 -11.30
C ASP A 124 -20.55 4.90 -10.22
N THR A 125 -20.53 3.59 -9.92
CA THR A 125 -21.25 3.00 -8.79
C THR A 125 -20.42 1.94 -8.07
N TRP A 126 -20.69 1.77 -6.78
CA TRP A 126 -20.04 0.81 -5.92
C TRP A 126 -21.06 -0.07 -5.21
N ARG A 127 -20.69 -1.32 -4.96
CA ARG A 127 -21.41 -2.22 -4.08
C ARG A 127 -20.46 -2.87 -3.09
N GLU A 128 -20.92 -3.10 -1.89
CA GLU A 128 -20.17 -3.86 -0.89
C GLU A 128 -20.08 -5.34 -1.27
N LEU A 129 -19.01 -6.01 -0.85
CA LEU A 129 -18.85 -7.46 -0.80
C LEU A 129 -18.97 -7.94 0.66
N PRO A 130 -20.20 -8.05 1.21
CA PRO A 130 -20.41 -8.23 2.65
C PRO A 130 -19.90 -9.58 3.16
N ALA A 131 -19.84 -10.61 2.29
CA ALA A 131 -19.33 -11.93 2.62
C ALA A 131 -17.88 -11.94 3.14
N LEU A 132 -17.12 -10.85 2.93
CA LEU A 132 -15.81 -10.68 3.53
C LEU A 132 -15.88 -10.80 5.06
N ARG A 133 -16.98 -10.37 5.68
CA ARG A 133 -17.17 -10.37 7.13
C ARG A 133 -17.95 -11.58 7.66
N ASP A 134 -18.28 -12.57 6.80
CA ASP A 134 -18.96 -13.81 7.20
C ASP A 134 -17.97 -14.89 7.68
N VAL A 135 -16.69 -14.54 7.84
CA VAL A 135 -15.65 -15.45 8.35
C VAL A 135 -15.60 -15.45 9.87
N ALA A 136 -15.27 -16.60 10.47
CA ALA A 136 -15.25 -16.75 11.93
C ALA A 136 -14.24 -15.85 12.64
N SER A 137 -13.17 -15.43 11.97
CA SER A 137 -12.14 -14.57 12.53
C SER A 137 -12.55 -13.09 12.66
N VAL A 138 -13.67 -12.66 12.10
CA VAL A 138 -14.09 -11.24 12.07
C VAL A 138 -14.14 -10.59 13.45
N GLU A 139 -14.56 -11.34 14.48
CA GLU A 139 -14.66 -10.84 15.85
C GLU A 139 -13.28 -10.54 16.50
N SER A 140 -12.20 -11.11 15.94
CA SER A 140 -10.84 -10.90 16.40
C SER A 140 -10.10 -9.78 15.68
N TRP A 141 -10.68 -9.19 14.64
CA TRP A 141 -10.02 -8.15 13.87
C TRP A 141 -9.90 -6.86 14.67
N VAL A 142 -8.69 -6.40 14.86
CA VAL A 142 -8.38 -5.26 15.70
C VAL A 142 -7.28 -4.41 15.06
N PHE A 143 -7.25 -3.12 15.41
CA PHE A 143 -6.14 -2.24 15.08
C PHE A 143 -5.83 -1.40 16.33
N PRO A 144 -4.56 -1.33 16.79
CA PRO A 144 -4.24 -0.72 18.08
C PRO A 144 -4.66 0.75 18.25
N PRO A 145 -4.51 1.62 17.23
CA PRO A 145 -5.06 2.96 17.29
C PRO A 145 -6.60 2.97 17.33
N PRO A 146 -7.24 3.93 18.02
CA PRO A 146 -8.67 4.13 17.91
C PRO A 146 -9.12 4.28 16.43
N PRO A 147 -10.24 3.70 16.08
CA PRO A 147 -11.33 3.09 16.87
C PRO A 147 -11.13 1.63 17.28
N ARG A 148 -9.95 1.05 17.12
CA ARG A 148 -9.57 -0.32 17.53
C ARG A 148 -10.31 -1.42 16.76
N VAL A 149 -10.53 -1.19 15.49
CA VAL A 149 -11.17 -2.16 14.56
C VAL A 149 -10.24 -2.40 13.38
N GLY A 150 -10.23 -3.62 12.85
CA GLY A 150 -9.42 -3.97 11.68
C GLY A 150 -9.81 -3.17 10.43
N HIS A 151 -8.86 -3.00 9.54
CA HIS A 151 -9.06 -2.34 8.24
C HIS A 151 -8.43 -3.15 7.11
N ILE A 152 -8.92 -2.95 5.89
CA ILE A 152 -8.37 -3.62 4.71
C ILE A 152 -7.10 -2.88 4.27
N LYS A 153 -5.96 -3.53 4.49
CA LYS A 153 -4.63 -2.98 4.23
C LYS A 153 -4.14 -3.22 2.82
N ASP A 154 -4.41 -4.40 2.27
CA ASP A 154 -3.96 -4.76 0.93
C ASP A 154 -5.02 -5.57 0.18
N ILE A 155 -5.07 -5.39 -1.13
CA ILE A 155 -5.97 -6.07 -2.05
C ILE A 155 -5.13 -6.59 -3.22
N VAL A 156 -5.22 -7.87 -3.52
CA VAL A 156 -4.53 -8.48 -4.66
C VAL A 156 -5.53 -9.18 -5.57
N ILE A 157 -5.47 -8.87 -6.85
CA ILE A 157 -6.16 -9.60 -7.91
C ILE A 157 -5.12 -10.49 -8.62
N ASP A 158 -5.32 -11.78 -8.60
CA ASP A 158 -4.45 -12.75 -9.23
C ASP A 158 -5.28 -13.74 -10.07
N GLY A 159 -5.48 -13.40 -11.33
CA GLY A 159 -6.39 -14.11 -12.21
C GLY A 159 -7.82 -14.13 -11.68
N ASP A 160 -8.30 -15.31 -11.30
CA ASP A 160 -9.63 -15.50 -10.74
C ASP A 160 -9.68 -15.38 -9.22
N ARG A 161 -8.52 -15.16 -8.57
CA ARG A 161 -8.42 -15.06 -7.11
C ARG A 161 -8.42 -13.59 -6.68
N LEU A 162 -9.23 -13.30 -5.68
CA LEU A 162 -9.23 -12.05 -4.94
C LEU A 162 -8.70 -12.31 -3.54
N MET A 163 -7.55 -11.73 -3.19
CA MET A 163 -6.99 -11.82 -1.85
C MET A 163 -7.11 -10.47 -1.14
N VAL A 164 -7.44 -10.50 0.13
CA VAL A 164 -7.66 -9.31 0.96
C VAL A 164 -6.95 -9.49 2.29
N GLY A 165 -6.03 -8.59 2.58
CA GLY A 165 -5.32 -8.51 3.86
C GLY A 165 -6.00 -7.53 4.80
N VAL A 166 -6.39 -8.01 5.98
CA VAL A 166 -6.88 -7.19 7.09
C VAL A 166 -5.73 -7.02 8.08
N GLU A 167 -5.29 -5.78 8.31
CA GLU A 167 -4.22 -5.47 9.27
C GLU A 167 -4.69 -5.81 10.69
N ILE A 168 -3.93 -6.69 11.35
CA ILE A 168 -4.25 -7.38 12.61
C ILE A 168 -5.64 -8.03 12.54
N GLY A 169 -5.76 -8.94 11.59
CA GLY A 169 -7.02 -9.62 11.32
C GLY A 169 -6.84 -10.94 10.60
N ALA A 170 -6.78 -10.90 9.28
CA ALA A 170 -6.80 -12.10 8.45
C ALA A 170 -6.21 -11.87 7.06
N LEU A 171 -5.77 -12.95 6.41
CA LEU A 171 -5.62 -13.03 4.97
C LEU A 171 -6.79 -13.84 4.40
N LEU A 172 -7.63 -13.18 3.64
CA LEU A 172 -8.85 -13.76 3.07
C LEU A 172 -8.67 -14.01 1.58
N ILE A 173 -9.23 -15.11 1.09
CA ILE A 173 -9.25 -15.44 -0.34
C ILE A 173 -10.69 -15.74 -0.81
N SER A 174 -11.03 -15.21 -1.99
CA SER A 174 -12.24 -15.53 -2.72
C SER A 174 -11.89 -16.01 -4.14
N THR A 175 -12.59 -17.01 -4.63
CA THR A 175 -12.51 -17.54 -6.01
C THR A 175 -13.84 -17.48 -6.74
N ASP A 176 -14.82 -16.80 -6.18
CA ASP A 176 -16.21 -16.72 -6.68
C ASP A 176 -16.70 -15.26 -6.80
N PHE A 177 -15.77 -14.35 -7.14
CA PHE A 177 -16.06 -12.93 -7.32
C PHE A 177 -16.54 -12.23 -6.02
N GLY A 178 -16.03 -12.66 -4.87
CA GLY A 178 -16.33 -12.07 -3.56
C GLY A 178 -17.68 -12.51 -2.98
N LYS A 179 -18.28 -13.59 -3.47
CA LYS A 179 -19.51 -14.15 -2.90
C LYS A 179 -19.27 -14.93 -1.62
N SER A 180 -18.05 -15.48 -1.47
CA SER A 180 -17.56 -16.09 -0.25
C SER A 180 -16.09 -15.83 -0.06
N PHE A 181 -15.61 -15.90 1.19
CA PHE A 181 -14.20 -15.78 1.54
C PHE A 181 -13.79 -16.90 2.48
N THR A 182 -12.53 -17.33 2.33
CA THR A 182 -11.87 -18.28 3.21
C THR A 182 -10.70 -17.59 3.90
N ASP A 183 -10.57 -17.74 5.22
CA ASP A 183 -9.45 -17.26 5.99
C ASP A 183 -8.27 -18.26 5.89
N LEU A 184 -7.14 -17.79 5.35
CA LEU A 184 -5.95 -18.61 5.12
C LEU A 184 -5.09 -18.82 6.39
N LYS A 185 -5.40 -18.14 7.51
CA LYS A 185 -4.75 -18.32 8.82
C LYS A 185 -3.23 -18.31 8.73
N VAL A 186 -2.65 -17.16 8.33
CA VAL A 186 -1.21 -16.99 8.14
C VAL A 186 -0.42 -17.32 9.41
N ASP A 187 -0.94 -16.95 10.57
CA ASP A 187 -0.40 -17.34 11.88
C ASP A 187 -1.52 -17.95 12.74
N PRO A 188 -1.23 -18.97 13.54
CA PRO A 188 -2.21 -19.59 14.43
C PRO A 188 -2.73 -18.65 15.53
N LEU A 189 -1.95 -17.61 15.88
CA LEU A 189 -2.34 -16.62 16.87
C LEU A 189 -3.04 -15.44 16.17
N PRO A 190 -4.31 -15.17 16.44
CA PRO A 190 -5.07 -14.12 15.73
C PRO A 190 -4.39 -12.73 15.75
N GLY A 191 -3.78 -12.34 16.88
CA GLY A 191 -3.07 -11.06 17.01
C GLY A 191 -1.76 -10.95 16.20
N GLU A 192 -1.26 -12.07 15.66
CA GLU A 192 -0.05 -12.13 14.84
C GLU A 192 -0.35 -12.07 13.33
N ASN A 193 -1.62 -11.96 12.94
CA ASN A 193 -2.03 -11.76 11.54
C ASN A 193 -2.05 -10.27 11.18
N ASP A 194 -0.89 -9.62 11.29
CA ASP A 194 -0.68 -8.19 10.98
C ASP A 194 -0.28 -8.04 9.51
N ILE A 195 -1.27 -8.21 8.62
CA ILE A 195 -1.07 -8.32 7.18
C ILE A 195 -0.83 -6.95 6.55
N HIS A 196 0.39 -6.68 6.09
CA HIS A 196 0.77 -5.41 5.46
C HIS A 196 0.78 -5.47 3.94
N ARG A 197 1.35 -6.51 3.36
CA ARG A 197 1.45 -6.69 1.91
C ARG A 197 1.41 -8.16 1.54
N ILE A 198 0.72 -8.46 0.45
CA ILE A 198 0.55 -9.80 -0.10
C ILE A 198 1.23 -9.83 -1.48
N LEU A 199 2.09 -10.80 -1.74
CA LEU A 199 2.64 -11.06 -3.07
C LEU A 199 2.32 -12.49 -3.49
N VAL A 200 1.89 -12.66 -4.73
CA VAL A 200 1.80 -13.96 -5.40
C VAL A 200 2.98 -14.06 -6.36
N ASN A 201 3.71 -15.16 -6.30
CA ASN A 201 4.83 -15.37 -7.21
C ASN A 201 4.31 -15.68 -8.62
N PRO A 202 4.63 -14.88 -9.65
CA PRO A 202 4.04 -15.03 -10.97
C PRO A 202 4.43 -16.33 -11.71
N ALA A 203 5.58 -16.92 -11.38
CA ALA A 203 6.00 -18.22 -11.95
C ALA A 203 5.56 -19.42 -11.09
N ARG A 204 5.22 -19.18 -9.83
CA ARG A 204 4.80 -20.20 -8.86
C ARG A 204 3.51 -19.72 -8.16
N PRO A 205 2.32 -19.79 -8.81
CA PRO A 205 1.09 -19.18 -8.29
C PRO A 205 0.62 -19.72 -6.92
N ASN A 206 1.12 -20.90 -6.51
CA ASN A 206 0.87 -21.45 -5.18
C ASN A 206 1.78 -20.84 -4.10
N ARG A 207 2.84 -20.11 -4.52
CA ARG A 207 3.74 -19.42 -3.60
C ARG A 207 3.22 -18.03 -3.31
N ILE A 208 2.90 -17.81 -2.05
CA ILE A 208 2.40 -16.55 -1.51
C ILE A 208 3.40 -16.06 -0.46
N LEU A 209 3.80 -14.80 -0.54
CA LEU A 209 4.57 -14.13 0.49
C LEU A 209 3.70 -13.05 1.15
N VAL A 210 3.80 -12.96 2.46
CA VAL A 210 3.10 -11.95 3.25
C VAL A 210 4.10 -11.18 4.09
N ALA A 211 4.16 -9.86 3.92
CA ALA A 211 4.79 -8.99 4.90
C ALA A 211 3.83 -8.88 6.09
N ASN A 212 4.24 -9.47 7.21
CA ASN A 212 3.46 -9.51 8.44
C ASN A 212 4.19 -8.67 9.49
N GLY A 213 3.53 -7.68 10.05
CA GLY A 213 4.14 -6.60 10.83
C GLY A 213 5.13 -7.05 11.88
N ILE A 214 4.69 -7.71 12.93
CA ILE A 214 5.58 -8.10 14.04
C ILE A 214 6.32 -9.42 13.74
N VAL A 215 5.71 -10.28 12.95
CA VAL A 215 6.23 -11.63 12.69
C VAL A 215 7.37 -11.64 11.67
N GLY A 216 7.32 -10.76 10.68
CA GLY A 216 8.28 -10.72 9.57
C GLY A 216 7.67 -11.18 8.25
N VAL A 217 8.43 -11.85 7.38
CA VAL A 217 7.89 -12.40 6.14
C VAL A 217 7.43 -13.84 6.34
N MET A 218 6.18 -14.10 5.98
CA MET A 218 5.58 -15.43 5.99
C MET A 218 5.47 -15.93 4.55
N THR A 219 5.77 -17.20 4.32
CA THR A 219 5.66 -17.84 3.00
C THR A 219 4.81 -19.09 3.07
N SER A 220 3.92 -19.22 2.09
CA SER A 220 3.22 -20.45 1.76
C SER A 220 3.67 -20.92 0.36
N ASP A 221 3.86 -22.23 0.18
CA ASP A 221 4.15 -22.86 -1.11
C ASP A 221 2.97 -23.74 -1.61
N ASP A 222 1.85 -23.75 -0.87
CA ASP A 222 0.68 -24.61 -1.11
C ASP A 222 -0.64 -23.82 -1.17
N ASN A 223 -0.56 -22.58 -1.66
CA ASN A 223 -1.72 -21.69 -1.82
C ASN A 223 -2.38 -21.30 -0.47
N GLY A 224 -1.59 -21.07 0.55
CA GLY A 224 -2.06 -20.59 1.85
C GLY A 224 -2.57 -21.67 2.79
N LYS A 225 -2.36 -22.97 2.48
CA LYS A 225 -2.79 -24.05 3.39
C LYS A 225 -1.83 -24.21 4.57
N THR A 226 -0.52 -24.04 4.33
CA THR A 226 0.50 -24.02 5.37
C THR A 226 1.42 -22.83 5.19
N TRP A 227 1.96 -22.35 6.32
CA TRP A 227 2.81 -21.18 6.37
C TRP A 227 4.09 -21.44 7.14
N ARG A 228 5.16 -20.79 6.72
CA ARG A 228 6.43 -20.76 7.42
C ARG A 228 6.97 -19.34 7.51
N LYS A 229 7.63 -19.02 8.60
CA LYS A 229 8.35 -17.77 8.76
C LYS A 229 9.69 -17.83 8.06
N ASN A 230 9.99 -16.83 7.23
CA ASN A 230 11.30 -16.73 6.60
C ASN A 230 12.33 -16.10 7.55
N PRO A 231 13.60 -16.52 7.47
CA PRO A 231 14.68 -15.84 8.17
C PRO A 231 14.81 -14.39 7.72
N MET A 232 14.74 -13.46 8.66
CA MET A 232 14.89 -12.02 8.38
C MET A 232 16.11 -11.47 9.11
N PRO A 233 16.83 -10.48 8.53
CA PRO A 233 17.82 -9.74 9.29
C PRO A 233 17.21 -9.16 10.58
N PRO A 234 17.93 -9.14 11.71
CA PRO A 234 17.39 -8.67 12.99
C PRO A 234 16.83 -7.25 12.95
N GLU A 235 17.33 -6.43 12.03
CA GLU A 235 16.87 -5.07 11.81
C GLU A 235 15.69 -4.94 10.84
N ALA A 236 15.14 -6.03 10.32
CA ALA A 236 14.00 -6.07 9.39
C ALA A 236 12.76 -6.67 10.06
N ASN A 237 12.46 -6.26 11.28
CA ASN A 237 11.44 -6.90 12.08
C ASN A 237 10.05 -6.26 11.99
N TYR A 238 9.87 -5.23 11.13
CA TYR A 238 8.56 -4.66 10.82
C TYR A 238 8.48 -4.37 9.31
N PRO A 239 8.31 -5.43 8.49
CA PRO A 239 8.18 -5.29 7.04
C PRO A 239 6.84 -4.63 6.68
N ASP A 240 6.84 -3.80 5.61
CA ASP A 240 5.62 -3.18 5.12
C ASP A 240 5.56 -3.21 3.58
N PRO A 241 5.98 -2.18 2.82
CA PRO A 241 5.99 -2.31 1.38
C PRO A 241 6.89 -3.44 0.91
N MET A 242 6.36 -4.28 0.05
CA MET A 242 7.07 -5.39 -0.58
C MET A 242 6.64 -5.49 -2.05
N VAL A 243 7.58 -5.74 -2.95
CA VAL A 243 7.31 -5.87 -4.39
C VAL A 243 8.12 -7.00 -4.98
N ILE A 244 7.52 -7.75 -5.92
CA ILE A 244 8.17 -8.81 -6.69
C ILE A 244 8.37 -8.35 -8.14
N HIS A 245 9.53 -8.67 -8.71
CA HIS A 245 9.77 -8.40 -10.13
C HIS A 245 8.90 -9.34 -11.00
N PRO A 246 8.03 -8.79 -11.85
CA PRO A 246 7.03 -9.61 -12.53
C PRO A 246 7.57 -10.59 -13.55
N ASP A 247 8.80 -10.37 -14.06
CA ASP A 247 9.48 -11.25 -15.05
C ASP A 247 10.70 -11.98 -14.46
N GLN A 248 11.14 -11.62 -13.25
CA GLN A 248 12.19 -12.27 -12.48
C GLN A 248 11.64 -12.67 -11.12
N PRO A 249 10.84 -13.72 -11.01
CA PRO A 249 10.00 -14.02 -9.85
C PRO A 249 10.79 -14.43 -8.59
N ASP A 250 12.09 -14.61 -8.71
CA ASP A 250 12.98 -14.81 -7.56
C ASP A 250 13.52 -13.50 -6.98
N LEU A 251 13.32 -12.39 -7.70
CA LEU A 251 13.75 -11.06 -7.28
C LEU A 251 12.62 -10.33 -6.55
N VAL A 252 12.81 -10.10 -5.24
CA VAL A 252 11.85 -9.45 -4.35
C VAL A 252 12.54 -8.31 -3.62
N PHE A 253 11.85 -7.20 -3.46
CA PHE A 253 12.31 -6.05 -2.67
C PHE A 253 11.34 -5.79 -1.52
N LEU A 254 11.89 -5.39 -0.38
CA LEU A 254 11.16 -5.19 0.86
C LEU A 254 11.70 -3.96 1.58
N THR A 255 10.82 -3.21 2.21
CA THR A 255 11.22 -2.22 3.21
C THR A 255 10.78 -2.65 4.60
N ALA A 256 11.52 -2.28 5.61
CA ALA A 256 11.17 -2.56 6.99
C ALA A 256 11.61 -1.45 7.94
N GLY A 257 10.81 -1.18 8.96
CA GLY A 257 11.20 -0.40 10.12
C GLY A 257 11.86 -1.28 11.18
N VAL A 258 12.55 -0.66 12.14
CA VAL A 258 13.11 -1.33 13.31
C VAL A 258 12.18 -1.14 14.50
N GLY A 259 11.62 -2.21 15.01
CA GLY A 259 10.55 -2.18 15.99
C GLY A 259 9.20 -1.81 15.34
N TRP A 260 8.22 -1.52 16.13
CA TRP A 260 6.86 -1.16 15.68
C TRP A 260 6.53 0.31 15.99
N PRO A 261 5.46 0.87 15.45
CA PRO A 261 5.09 2.29 15.58
C PRO A 261 5.16 2.90 16.99
N PRO A 262 4.68 2.29 18.07
CA PRO A 262 4.86 2.82 19.43
C PRO A 262 6.31 3.05 19.84
N HIS A 263 7.24 2.20 19.39
CA HIS A 263 8.68 2.40 19.60
C HIS A 263 9.21 3.59 18.79
N TRP A 264 8.73 3.75 17.55
CA TRP A 264 9.13 4.86 16.69
C TRP A 264 8.73 6.20 17.30
N TYR A 265 7.51 6.29 17.86
CA TYR A 265 7.06 7.46 18.59
C TYR A 265 7.99 7.78 19.77
N LYS A 266 8.29 6.79 20.59
CA LYS A 266 9.15 6.95 21.77
C LYS A 266 10.57 7.37 21.40
N LEU A 267 11.11 6.83 20.30
CA LEU A 267 12.48 7.09 19.85
C LEU A 267 12.58 8.27 18.88
N GLY A 268 11.46 8.79 18.37
CA GLY A 268 11.41 9.81 17.32
C GLY A 268 11.98 9.34 15.98
N ARG A 269 12.09 8.01 15.76
CA ARG A 269 12.64 7.44 14.54
C ARG A 269 12.20 6.00 14.30
N ALA A 270 11.91 5.66 13.05
CA ALA A 270 11.55 4.31 12.60
C ALA A 270 12.75 3.50 12.07
N ARG A 271 13.82 4.16 11.65
CA ARG A 271 15.04 3.55 11.09
C ARG A 271 14.74 2.66 9.87
N GLY A 272 13.92 3.17 8.95
CA GLY A 272 13.55 2.46 7.74
C GLY A 272 14.76 1.94 6.95
N LYS A 273 14.65 0.72 6.43
CA LYS A 273 15.69 0.02 5.67
C LYS A 273 15.07 -0.67 4.47
N MET A 274 15.91 -0.93 3.46
CA MET A 274 15.53 -1.71 2.29
C MET A 274 16.33 -2.99 2.20
N PHE A 275 15.68 -4.01 1.67
CA PHE A 275 16.23 -5.35 1.48
C PHE A 275 15.86 -5.88 0.12
N ARG A 276 16.73 -6.73 -0.42
CA ARG A 276 16.52 -7.48 -1.66
C ARG A 276 16.67 -8.98 -1.39
N SER A 277 15.81 -9.77 -1.97
CA SER A 277 15.94 -11.22 -2.09
C SER A 277 16.17 -11.58 -3.56
N ARG A 278 17.01 -12.58 -3.81
CA ARG A 278 17.26 -13.16 -5.15
C ARG A 278 16.82 -14.62 -5.24
N ASP A 279 16.10 -15.10 -4.23
CA ASP A 279 15.62 -16.46 -4.08
C ASP A 279 14.16 -16.54 -3.66
N ALA A 280 13.35 -15.57 -4.15
CA ALA A 280 11.92 -15.46 -3.92
C ALA A 280 11.55 -15.36 -2.42
N GLY A 281 12.33 -14.58 -1.65
CA GLY A 281 12.06 -14.26 -0.26
C GLY A 281 12.64 -15.23 0.75
N GLU A 282 13.49 -16.21 0.35
CA GLU A 282 14.11 -17.13 1.31
C GLU A 282 15.21 -16.46 2.12
N THR A 283 16.07 -15.67 1.45
CA THR A 283 17.13 -14.91 2.10
C THR A 283 17.10 -13.45 1.68
N TRP A 284 17.65 -12.56 2.52
CA TRP A 284 17.57 -11.13 2.33
C TRP A 284 18.92 -10.47 2.53
N GLU A 285 19.32 -9.65 1.57
CA GLU A 285 20.48 -8.75 1.65
C GLU A 285 20.02 -7.31 1.90
N ARG A 286 20.69 -6.61 2.79
CA ARG A 286 20.41 -5.19 3.05
C ARG A 286 21.00 -4.31 1.96
N LEU A 287 20.20 -3.38 1.42
CA LEU A 287 20.64 -2.36 0.47
C LEU A 287 21.15 -1.12 1.22
N LEU A 288 22.29 -0.60 0.80
CA LEU A 288 22.98 0.50 1.49
C LEU A 288 23.33 1.67 0.57
N GLY A 289 23.52 1.43 -0.73
CA GLY A 289 24.02 2.44 -1.66
C GLY A 289 23.09 3.65 -1.78
N GLY A 290 23.56 4.82 -1.34
CA GLY A 290 22.79 6.07 -1.40
C GLY A 290 21.60 6.17 -0.44
N LEU A 291 21.31 5.10 0.31
CA LEU A 291 20.23 5.12 1.31
C LEU A 291 20.72 5.68 2.65
N PRO A 292 19.88 6.45 3.34
CA PRO A 292 20.25 6.97 4.66
C PRO A 292 20.42 5.83 5.67
N ASN A 293 21.48 5.88 6.46
CA ASN A 293 21.69 4.91 7.53
C ASN A 293 21.15 5.46 8.86
N GLY A 294 20.10 4.83 9.38
CA GLY A 294 19.47 5.23 10.63
C GLY A 294 18.55 6.45 10.51
N GLN A 295 17.91 6.62 9.37
CA GLN A 295 16.93 7.69 9.14
C GLN A 295 15.80 7.69 10.17
N ARG A 296 15.15 8.86 10.34
CA ARG A 296 13.97 9.01 11.18
C ARG A 296 12.76 8.29 10.59
N ALA A 297 12.57 8.42 9.28
CA ALA A 297 11.44 7.89 8.53
C ALA A 297 11.46 6.36 8.39
N THR A 298 10.31 5.81 8.03
CA THR A 298 10.20 4.49 7.37
C THR A 298 9.75 4.71 5.93
N PHE A 299 9.96 3.71 5.07
CA PHE A 299 9.41 3.75 3.73
C PHE A 299 7.94 3.31 3.78
N GLY A 300 7.05 4.14 3.28
CA GLY A 300 5.61 3.88 3.23
C GLY A 300 5.12 3.38 1.88
N ALA A 301 5.93 3.53 0.82
CA ALA A 301 5.65 3.00 -0.51
C ALA A 301 6.92 2.48 -1.17
N LEU A 302 6.78 1.41 -1.94
CA LEU A 302 7.83 0.79 -2.76
C LEU A 302 7.19 0.24 -4.03
N THR A 303 7.73 0.61 -5.17
CA THR A 303 7.17 0.29 -6.49
C THR A 303 8.26 -0.13 -7.45
N ILE A 304 7.95 -1.07 -8.34
CA ILE A 304 8.78 -1.46 -9.47
C ILE A 304 8.08 -1.08 -10.79
N GLU A 305 8.83 -0.49 -11.71
CA GLU A 305 8.40 -0.33 -13.09
C GLU A 305 9.33 -1.14 -14.02
N VAL A 306 8.77 -2.09 -14.77
CA VAL A 306 9.49 -2.84 -15.79
C VAL A 306 9.28 -2.19 -17.15
N HIS A 307 10.36 -1.95 -17.88
CA HIS A 307 10.33 -1.34 -19.21
C HIS A 307 11.44 -1.89 -20.11
N GLY A 308 11.11 -2.18 -21.34
CA GLY A 308 12.09 -2.76 -22.29
C GLY A 308 12.82 -3.98 -21.68
N ASN A 309 14.14 -3.90 -21.56
CA ASN A 309 14.98 -4.93 -20.96
C ASN A 309 15.45 -4.59 -19.53
N GLY A 310 14.89 -3.54 -18.92
CA GLY A 310 15.29 -3.05 -17.60
C GLY A 310 14.11 -2.80 -16.65
N TYR A 311 14.44 -2.29 -15.50
CA TYR A 311 13.44 -1.84 -14.53
C TYR A 311 13.97 -0.72 -13.65
N GLY A 312 13.07 0.08 -13.12
CA GLY A 312 13.33 1.07 -12.09
C GLY A 312 12.62 0.71 -10.79
N LEU A 313 13.24 1.04 -9.67
CA LEU A 313 12.66 0.94 -8.34
C LEU A 313 12.42 2.36 -7.81
N TYR A 314 11.27 2.56 -7.22
CA TYR A 314 10.87 3.85 -6.65
C TYR A 314 10.35 3.63 -5.25
N ALA A 315 10.75 4.49 -4.32
CA ALA A 315 10.29 4.41 -2.95
C ALA A 315 9.94 5.81 -2.41
N ALA A 316 9.00 5.87 -1.49
CA ALA A 316 8.65 7.08 -0.79
C ALA A 316 8.65 6.85 0.71
N ASP A 317 9.23 7.78 1.45
CA ASP A 317 9.29 7.67 2.90
C ASP A 317 8.23 8.53 3.61
N THR A 318 8.09 8.31 4.90
CA THR A 318 7.16 9.06 5.75
C THR A 318 7.67 10.46 6.12
N ASP A 319 8.80 10.88 5.58
CA ASP A 319 9.32 12.25 5.65
C ASP A 319 9.08 13.03 4.33
N GLY A 320 8.62 12.36 3.26
CA GLY A 320 8.29 12.96 1.97
C GLY A 320 9.41 12.87 0.94
N GLN A 321 10.50 12.16 1.23
CA GLN A 321 11.55 11.92 0.24
C GLN A 321 11.14 10.82 -0.73
N ILE A 322 11.36 11.09 -2.02
CA ILE A 322 11.17 10.12 -3.10
C ILE A 322 12.54 9.65 -3.57
N PHE A 323 12.71 8.34 -3.62
CA PHE A 323 13.95 7.67 -3.99
C PHE A 323 13.77 6.91 -5.31
N GLU A 324 14.82 6.91 -6.14
CA GLU A 324 14.91 6.13 -7.39
C GLU A 324 16.19 5.29 -7.37
N SER A 325 16.07 4.06 -7.88
CA SER A 325 17.20 3.21 -8.25
C SER A 325 16.97 2.61 -9.63
N LEU A 326 17.97 2.73 -10.51
CA LEU A 326 17.93 2.20 -11.88
C LEU A 326 18.94 1.06 -12.10
N ASP A 327 19.59 0.59 -11.06
CA ASP A 327 20.61 -0.45 -11.07
C ASP A 327 20.27 -1.67 -10.18
N GLY A 328 18.98 -1.92 -10.01
CA GLY A 328 18.52 -3.08 -9.26
C GLY A 328 18.55 -2.92 -7.75
N GLY A 329 18.59 -1.68 -7.25
CA GLY A 329 18.61 -1.36 -5.84
C GLY A 329 20.01 -1.22 -5.25
N ASP A 330 21.07 -1.33 -6.08
CA ASP A 330 22.44 -1.22 -5.60
C ASP A 330 22.76 0.23 -5.20
N ASN A 331 22.29 1.22 -5.98
CA ASN A 331 22.41 2.64 -5.66
C ASN A 331 21.05 3.35 -5.76
N TRP A 332 20.80 4.23 -4.81
CA TRP A 332 19.58 5.03 -4.71
C TRP A 332 19.93 6.51 -4.68
N CYS A 333 19.10 7.32 -5.30
CA CYS A 333 19.19 8.78 -5.21
C CYS A 333 17.84 9.37 -4.80
N ILE A 334 17.89 10.48 -4.06
CA ILE A 334 16.68 11.27 -3.76
C ILE A 334 16.39 12.10 -5.00
N ILE A 335 15.18 11.92 -5.56
CA ILE A 335 14.76 12.58 -6.80
C ILE A 335 13.75 13.71 -6.57
N ALA A 336 13.07 13.71 -5.44
CA ALA A 336 12.11 14.75 -5.07
C ALA A 336 11.87 14.77 -3.56
N ASP A 337 11.28 15.87 -3.09
CA ASP A 337 10.76 16.04 -1.73
C ASP A 337 9.32 16.59 -1.87
N VAL A 338 8.34 15.85 -1.34
CA VAL A 338 6.91 16.19 -1.39
C VAL A 338 6.29 16.06 -0.01
N ALA A 339 4.97 16.16 0.11
CA ALA A 339 4.31 15.82 1.36
C ALA A 339 4.53 14.32 1.69
N PRO A 340 4.59 13.93 2.98
CA PRO A 340 4.82 12.56 3.39
C PRO A 340 3.85 11.57 2.79
N VAL A 341 4.31 10.35 2.49
CA VAL A 341 3.43 9.25 2.08
C VAL A 341 2.54 8.87 3.27
N SER A 342 1.24 8.72 3.01
CA SER A 342 0.28 8.33 4.03
C SER A 342 0.40 6.85 4.38
N LYS A 343 0.53 6.56 5.67
CA LYS A 343 0.30 5.24 6.27
C LYS A 343 -0.89 5.26 7.23
N GLY A 344 -1.78 6.21 7.04
CA GLY A 344 -2.83 6.52 7.97
C GLY A 344 -2.42 7.59 8.98
N GLU A 345 -3.40 8.09 9.70
CA GLU A 345 -3.26 9.21 10.61
C GLU A 345 -2.25 8.98 11.74
N PHE A 346 -2.13 7.72 12.16
CA PHE A 346 -1.24 7.31 13.24
C PHE A 346 0.23 7.70 12.98
N TYR A 347 0.70 7.60 11.74
CA TYR A 347 2.08 7.90 11.37
C TYR A 347 2.35 9.39 11.15
N ARG A 348 1.33 10.22 11.08
CA ARG A 348 1.47 11.66 10.86
C ARG A 348 2.36 12.33 11.93
N GLY A 349 2.27 11.89 13.17
CA GLY A 349 3.10 12.40 14.26
C GLY A 349 4.60 12.21 14.06
N LEU A 350 5.04 11.23 13.26
CA LEU A 350 6.45 10.97 12.98
C LEU A 350 7.08 11.97 12.00
N VAL A 351 6.26 12.66 11.20
CA VAL A 351 6.71 13.51 10.10
C VAL A 351 6.38 14.98 10.28
N LYS A 352 5.55 15.32 11.27
CA LYS A 352 5.02 16.68 11.48
C LYS A 352 6.08 17.77 11.62
N ASP A 353 7.24 17.41 12.14
CA ASP A 353 8.32 18.38 12.39
C ASP A 353 9.14 18.69 11.14
N ARG A 354 9.07 17.82 10.12
CA ARG A 354 9.81 18.00 8.87
C ARG A 354 9.01 18.72 7.80
N VAL A 355 7.77 18.33 7.61
CA VAL A 355 6.87 18.95 6.66
C VAL A 355 5.99 19.91 7.44
N PRO A 356 6.08 21.21 7.19
CA PRO A 356 5.13 22.16 7.73
C PRO A 356 3.73 21.70 7.30
N LEU A 357 2.90 21.32 8.26
CA LEU A 357 1.51 20.95 8.01
C LEU A 357 0.65 22.17 7.63
N ALA A 358 1.29 23.30 7.34
CA ALA A 358 0.62 24.53 6.92
C ALA A 358 -0.22 24.38 5.64
N THR A 359 0.01 23.31 4.87
CA THR A 359 -0.81 22.95 3.71
C THR A 359 -1.95 21.99 4.06
N VAL A 360 -1.93 21.39 5.25
CA VAL A 360 -3.02 20.58 5.78
C VAL A 360 -3.77 21.46 6.75
N ASP A 361 -4.95 21.87 6.37
CA ASP A 361 -5.84 22.59 7.29
C ASP A 361 -6.16 21.67 8.47
N ASP A 362 -5.63 22.00 9.65
CA ASP A 362 -5.86 21.23 10.88
C ASP A 362 -7.35 21.16 11.24
N VAL A 363 -8.14 22.15 10.81
CA VAL A 363 -9.60 22.15 10.99
C VAL A 363 -10.24 21.10 10.06
N ALA A 364 -9.84 21.06 8.79
CA ALA A 364 -10.34 20.07 7.85
C ALA A 364 -9.93 18.64 8.27
N PHE A 365 -8.69 18.48 8.74
CA PHE A 365 -8.20 17.22 9.25
C PHE A 365 -8.93 16.75 10.53
N THR A 366 -9.18 17.67 11.46
CA THR A 366 -9.95 17.40 12.68
C THR A 366 -11.40 17.05 12.34
N ALA A 367 -12.00 17.71 11.35
CA ALA A 367 -13.35 17.39 10.87
C ALA A 367 -13.41 15.99 10.23
N VAL A 368 -12.39 15.61 9.45
CA VAL A 368 -12.26 14.24 8.90
C VAL A 368 -12.13 13.23 10.04
N ALA A 369 -11.29 13.47 11.03
CA ALA A 369 -11.11 12.59 12.17
C ALA A 369 -12.40 12.46 13.01
N GLN A 370 -13.15 13.55 13.19
CA GLN A 370 -14.44 13.53 13.89
C GLN A 370 -15.52 12.79 13.10
N ALA A 371 -15.55 12.96 11.77
CA ALA A 371 -16.46 12.22 10.90
C ALA A 371 -16.17 10.71 10.95
N ARG A 372 -14.89 10.30 11.04
CA ARG A 372 -14.46 8.90 11.24
C ARG A 372 -15.02 8.32 12.54
N LEU A 373 -14.85 9.05 13.65
CA LEU A 373 -15.35 8.63 14.97
C LEU A 373 -16.88 8.52 15.00
N ALA A 374 -17.59 9.38 14.27
CA ALA A 374 -19.05 9.32 14.15
C ALA A 374 -19.50 8.09 13.32
N ALA A 375 -18.80 7.78 12.23
CA ALA A 375 -19.11 6.63 11.35
C ALA A 375 -18.89 5.26 12.02
N VAL A 376 -18.04 5.19 13.05
CA VAL A 376 -17.78 3.95 13.81
C VAL A 376 -18.85 3.68 14.88
N LYS A 377 -19.60 4.70 15.28
CA LYS A 377 -20.66 4.58 16.31
C LYS A 377 -22.03 4.19 15.75
N THR A 378 -22.17 4.12 14.42
CA THR A 378 -23.33 3.60 13.69
C THR A 378 -23.03 2.26 13.03
#